data_6ed029b99c7e4283b2bca7e3602db3fb
#
_entry.id   6ed029b99c7e4283b2bca7e3602db3fb
#
_cell.length_a   1.000
_cell.length_b   1.000
_cell.length_c   1.000
_cell.angle_alpha   90.00
_cell.angle_beta   90.00
_cell.angle_gamma   90.00
#
_symmetry.space_group_name_H-M   'P 1'
#
loop_
_entity.id
_entity.type
_entity.pdbx_description
1 polymer ?
#
loop_
_entity_poly.entity_id
_entity_poly.type
_entity_poly.pdbx_seq_one_letter_code
_entity_poly.pdbx_strand_id
1 'polypeptide(L)'
;MRASAKNGVRVGKQGEHMGKVFAGQTALRVTVKTFRDLEGIKNAIIRFRKPDGSSGEFTASVGDEAKGIIFYECIEGDIDVSGWWTFWAFITFHDNRTAAGEATRVFIWEEGR
;
A
#
# COMPACT_ATOMS: atom_id res chain seq x y z
N MET A 1 -12.22 -15.16 6.47
CA MET A 1 -12.08 -14.50 6.31
C MET A 1 -11.42 -14.03 5.84
N ARG A 2 -11.18 -13.75 5.62
CA ARG A 2 -10.39 -13.48 5.24
C ARG A 2 -9.60 -12.42 5.72
N ALA A 3 -8.36 -12.61 6.18
CA ALA A 3 -7.54 -11.63 6.79
C ALA A 3 -7.19 -10.52 5.84
N SER A 4 -6.95 -10.86 4.61
CA SER A 4 -6.59 -9.84 3.62
C SER A 4 -7.72 -8.85 3.43
N ALA A 5 -8.95 -9.29 3.48
CA ALA A 5 -10.08 -8.38 3.36
C ALA A 5 -10.14 -7.43 4.53
N LYS A 6 -9.78 -7.92 5.71
CA LYS A 6 -9.74 -7.08 6.89
C LYS A 6 -8.66 -6.02 6.81
N ASN A 7 -7.51 -6.39 6.30
CA ASN A 7 -6.37 -5.48 6.32
C ASN A 7 -6.40 -4.45 5.21
N GLY A 8 -7.04 -4.78 4.10
CA GLY A 8 -7.28 -3.80 3.08
C GLY A 8 -6.07 -3.34 2.28
N VAL A 9 -4.98 -4.11 2.28
CA VAL A 9 -3.82 -3.78 1.45
C VAL A 9 -3.79 -4.70 0.25
N ARG A 10 -3.60 -4.12 -0.92
CA ARG A 10 -3.51 -4.88 -2.15
C ARG A 10 -2.41 -4.31 -3.02
N VAL A 11 -1.56 -5.17 -3.54
CA VAL A 11 -0.56 -4.79 -4.53
C VAL A 11 -0.84 -5.60 -5.78
N GLY A 12 -1.00 -4.94 -6.90
CA GLY A 12 -1.27 -5.64 -8.14
C GLY A 12 -1.30 -4.69 -9.31
N LYS A 13 -1.57 -5.26 -10.48
CA LYS A 13 -1.70 -4.46 -11.69
C LYS A 13 -2.94 -3.64 -11.60
N GLN A 14 -2.87 -2.45 -12.19
CA GLN A 14 -3.99 -1.56 -12.20
C GLN A 14 -5.16 -2.22 -12.95
N GLY A 15 -6.33 -2.22 -12.31
CA GLY A 15 -7.53 -2.74 -12.93
C GLY A 15 -7.64 -4.25 -12.96
N GLU A 16 -6.73 -4.96 -12.32
CA GLU A 16 -6.75 -6.41 -12.31
C GLU A 16 -6.96 -6.96 -10.93
N HIS A 17 -7.44 -8.19 -10.91
CA HIS A 17 -7.57 -8.92 -9.67
C HIS A 17 -6.23 -9.40 -9.18
N MET A 18 -6.28 -10.08 -8.06
CA MET A 18 -5.13 -10.65 -7.46
C MET A 18 -4.43 -11.59 -8.37
N GLY A 19 -3.17 -11.52 -8.36
CA GLY A 19 -2.27 -12.42 -9.02
C GLY A 19 -0.95 -12.25 -8.32
N LYS A 20 0.04 -12.99 -8.78
CA LYS A 20 1.37 -12.84 -8.21
C LYS A 20 1.96 -11.52 -8.66
N VAL A 21 2.63 -10.86 -7.72
CA VAL A 21 3.36 -9.64 -8.00
C VAL A 21 4.83 -9.97 -7.92
N PHE A 22 5.59 -9.52 -8.91
CA PHE A 22 7.00 -9.88 -9.02
C PHE A 22 7.87 -8.64 -8.79
N ALA A 23 9.00 -8.85 -8.13
CA ALA A 23 9.97 -7.79 -7.93
C ALA A 23 10.43 -7.27 -9.30
N GLY A 24 10.62 -5.97 -9.39
CA GLY A 24 11.04 -5.32 -10.62
C GLY A 24 9.92 -4.86 -11.52
N GLN A 25 8.68 -5.23 -11.22
CA GLN A 25 7.55 -4.77 -12.02
C GLN A 25 7.29 -3.29 -11.79
N THR A 26 6.85 -2.60 -12.82
CA THR A 26 6.55 -1.17 -12.73
C THR A 26 5.07 -0.86 -12.91
N ALA A 27 4.33 -1.71 -13.59
CA ALA A 27 2.91 -1.46 -13.83
C ALA A 27 2.08 -1.99 -12.66
N LEU A 28 2.36 -1.47 -11.47
CA LEU A 28 1.74 -1.93 -10.24
C LEU A 28 1.14 -0.78 -9.48
N ARG A 29 0.11 -1.08 -8.70
CA ARG A 29 -0.53 -0.10 -7.82
C ARG A 29 -0.62 -0.72 -6.43
N VAL A 30 -0.19 0.04 -5.42
CA VAL A 30 -0.39 -0.33 -4.03
C VAL A 30 -1.64 0.40 -3.56
N THR A 31 -2.64 -0.34 -3.12
CA THR A 31 -3.91 0.23 -2.67
C THR A 31 -4.11 -0.13 -1.20
N VAL A 32 -4.46 0.85 -0.39
CA VAL A 32 -4.72 0.64 1.02
C VAL A 32 -6.10 1.17 1.35
N LYS A 33 -6.92 0.31 1.96
CA LYS A 33 -8.23 0.71 2.45
C LYS A 33 -8.07 0.99 3.95
N THR A 34 -8.29 2.24 4.34
CA THR A 34 -8.03 2.66 5.71
C THR A 34 -9.20 2.40 6.64
N PHE A 35 -10.37 2.08 6.09
CA PHE A 35 -11.59 1.81 6.87
C PHE A 35 -12.05 3.02 7.66
N ARG A 36 -11.79 4.22 7.16
CA ARG A 36 -12.27 5.45 7.78
C ARG A 36 -12.52 6.51 6.72
N ASP A 37 -13.34 7.48 7.06
CA ASP A 37 -13.61 8.62 6.19
C ASP A 37 -12.37 9.51 6.18
N LEU A 38 -11.95 9.91 5.00
CA LEU A 38 -10.75 10.73 4.83
C LEU A 38 -11.08 12.21 4.64
N GLU A 39 -12.30 12.62 4.97
CA GLU A 39 -12.65 14.03 4.89
C GLU A 39 -11.70 14.84 5.78
N GLY A 40 -11.18 15.93 5.24
CA GLY A 40 -10.22 16.75 5.97
C GLY A 40 -8.80 16.25 5.93
N ILE A 41 -8.50 15.30 5.07
CA ILE A 41 -7.15 14.77 4.94
C ILE A 41 -6.21 15.83 4.35
N LYS A 42 -5.02 15.91 4.92
CA LYS A 42 -3.96 16.77 4.42
C LYS A 42 -2.94 15.97 3.62
N ASN A 43 -2.50 14.84 4.17
CA ASN A 43 -1.51 13.98 3.53
C ASN A 43 -1.87 12.52 3.73
N ALA A 44 -1.54 11.70 2.73
CA ALA A 44 -1.63 10.26 2.84
C ALA A 44 -0.31 9.67 2.42
N ILE A 45 0.21 8.76 3.23
CA ILE A 45 1.47 8.07 2.97
C ILE A 45 1.23 6.59 3.14
N ILE A 46 1.81 5.79 2.26
CA ILE A 46 1.86 4.34 2.44
C ILE A 46 3.29 4.02 2.86
N ARG A 47 3.44 3.59 4.10
CA ARG A 47 4.75 3.22 4.62
C ARG A 47 4.99 1.75 4.39
N PHE A 48 6.25 1.39 4.23
CA PHE A 48 6.59 -0.01 3.99
C PHE A 48 7.86 -0.41 4.72
N ARG A 49 7.96 -1.72 4.95
CA ARG A 49 9.19 -2.35 5.40
C ARG A 49 9.47 -3.51 4.47
N LYS A 50 10.69 -3.57 3.96
CA LYS A 50 11.13 -4.60 3.04
C LYS A 50 11.57 -5.86 3.79
N PRO A 51 11.74 -6.98 3.08
CA PRO A 51 12.21 -8.22 3.71
C PRO A 51 13.54 -8.09 4.45
N ASP A 52 14.41 -7.18 3.99
CA ASP A 52 15.72 -6.99 4.64
C ASP A 52 15.66 -6.05 5.85
N GLY A 53 14.47 -5.59 6.20
CA GLY A 53 14.29 -4.72 7.36
C GLY A 53 14.37 -3.23 7.05
N SER A 54 14.78 -2.86 5.85
CA SER A 54 14.79 -1.45 5.49
C SER A 54 13.36 -0.96 5.28
N SER A 55 13.15 0.34 5.47
CA SER A 55 11.82 0.90 5.38
C SER A 55 11.83 2.18 4.55
N GLY A 56 10.64 2.59 4.13
CA GLY A 56 10.47 3.80 3.37
C GLY A 56 9.01 4.15 3.27
N GLU A 57 8.70 5.05 2.36
CA GLU A 57 7.31 5.48 2.21
C GLU A 57 7.04 5.96 0.79
N PHE A 58 5.78 5.80 0.40
CA PHE A 58 5.26 6.31 -0.87
C PHE A 58 4.26 7.41 -0.56
N THR A 59 4.33 8.51 -1.30
CA THR A 59 3.31 9.56 -1.20
C THR A 59 2.08 9.07 -1.94
N ALA A 60 0.98 8.92 -1.23
CA ALA A 60 -0.22 8.32 -1.80
C ALA A 60 -1.22 9.37 -2.23
N SER A 61 -2.10 8.95 -3.13
CA SER A 61 -3.25 9.75 -3.56
C SER A 61 -4.52 9.16 -2.97
N VAL A 62 -5.56 9.98 -2.86
CA VAL A 62 -6.85 9.50 -2.39
C VAL A 62 -7.63 8.96 -3.57
N GLY A 63 -8.06 7.71 -3.46
CA GLY A 63 -8.87 7.09 -4.50
C GLY A 63 -10.37 7.23 -4.21
N ASP A 64 -10.75 7.06 -2.94
CA ASP A 64 -12.15 7.20 -2.54
C ASP A 64 -12.16 7.73 -1.11
N GLU A 65 -12.51 8.99 -0.98
CA GLU A 65 -12.43 9.67 0.31
C GLU A 65 -13.38 9.06 1.34
N ALA A 66 -14.61 8.83 0.94
CA ALA A 66 -15.62 8.33 1.88
C ALA A 66 -15.32 6.91 2.33
N LYS A 67 -14.76 6.10 1.44
CA LYS A 67 -14.42 4.71 1.77
C LYS A 67 -13.03 4.59 2.37
N GLY A 68 -12.25 5.67 2.35
CA GLY A 68 -10.93 5.65 2.94
C GLY A 68 -9.88 4.93 2.12
N ILE A 69 -9.99 5.00 0.80
CA ILE A 69 -9.05 4.29 -0.08
C ILE A 69 -7.97 5.25 -0.57
N ILE A 70 -6.71 4.88 -0.36
CA ILE A 70 -5.57 5.60 -0.89
C ILE A 70 -4.76 4.65 -1.76
N PHE A 71 -3.96 5.21 -2.67
CA PHE A 71 -3.20 4.36 -3.56
C PHE A 71 -1.92 5.05 -4.02
N TYR A 72 -1.01 4.25 -4.55
CA TYR A 72 0.23 4.73 -5.13
C TYR A 72 0.55 3.91 -6.38
N GLU A 73 0.85 4.61 -7.48
CA GLU A 73 1.28 3.95 -8.71
C GLU A 73 2.79 3.79 -8.67
N CYS A 74 3.25 2.56 -8.77
CA CYS A 74 4.67 2.26 -8.65
C CYS A 74 5.44 2.69 -9.89
N ILE A 75 6.67 3.11 -9.67
CA ILE A 75 7.60 3.40 -10.74
C ILE A 75 8.79 2.45 -10.62
N GLU A 76 9.68 2.53 -11.59
CA GLU A 76 10.84 1.65 -11.63
C GLU A 76 11.63 1.74 -10.33
N GLY A 77 12.01 0.60 -9.79
CA GLY A 77 12.80 0.52 -8.57
C GLY A 77 12.00 0.54 -7.27
N ASP A 78 10.69 0.79 -7.34
CA ASP A 78 9.88 0.86 -6.11
C ASP A 78 9.74 -0.50 -5.46
N ILE A 79 9.38 -1.52 -6.23
CA ILE A 79 9.22 -2.89 -5.73
C ILE A 79 10.43 -3.67 -6.22
N ASP A 80 11.53 -3.54 -5.52
CA ASP A 80 12.84 -3.95 -6.03
C ASP A 80 13.36 -5.29 -5.52
N VAL A 81 12.76 -5.84 -4.47
CA VAL A 81 13.23 -7.11 -3.92
C VAL A 81 12.05 -8.03 -3.66
N SER A 82 12.29 -9.33 -3.74
CA SER A 82 11.27 -10.33 -3.45
C SER A 82 11.26 -10.64 -1.96
N GLY A 83 10.15 -11.22 -1.51
CA GLY A 83 9.99 -11.63 -0.13
C GLY A 83 8.78 -10.96 0.51
N TRP A 84 8.72 -11.00 1.83
CA TRP A 84 7.59 -10.43 2.57
C TRP A 84 7.81 -8.95 2.81
N TRP A 85 6.94 -8.15 2.22
CA TRP A 85 6.88 -6.71 2.48
C TRP A 85 5.75 -6.45 3.45
N THR A 86 5.89 -5.40 4.25
CA THR A 86 4.82 -4.96 5.15
C THR A 86 4.43 -3.55 4.74
N PHE A 87 3.14 -3.30 4.59
CA PHE A 87 2.62 -1.98 4.21
C PHE A 87 1.60 -1.52 5.23
N TRP A 88 1.56 -0.20 5.46
CA TRP A 88 0.49 0.39 6.27
C TRP A 88 0.31 1.84 5.87
N ALA A 89 -0.89 2.37 6.14
CA ALA A 89 -1.21 3.75 5.83
C ALA A 89 -0.84 4.66 6.99
N PHE A 90 -0.43 5.86 6.67
CA PHE A 90 -0.25 6.90 7.68
C PHE A 90 -0.88 8.18 7.14
N ILE A 91 -1.89 8.70 7.86
CA ILE A 91 -2.72 9.80 7.40
C ILE A 91 -2.51 10.99 8.32
N THR A 92 -2.41 12.19 7.74
CA THR A 92 -2.38 13.44 8.49
C THR A 92 -3.58 14.26 8.06
N PHE A 93 -4.32 14.79 9.02
CA PHE A 93 -5.48 15.64 8.75
C PHE A 93 -5.10 17.10 8.87
N HIS A 94 -5.96 17.99 8.36
CA HIS A 94 -5.67 19.43 8.36
C HIS A 94 -5.54 20.02 9.76
N ASP A 95 -6.16 19.39 10.76
CA ASP A 95 -6.02 19.83 12.15
C ASP A 95 -4.79 19.22 12.81
N ASN A 96 -3.90 18.61 12.04
CA ASN A 96 -2.64 17.98 12.46
C ASN A 96 -2.80 16.70 13.26
N ARG A 97 -4.00 16.17 13.36
CA ARG A 97 -4.17 14.85 13.92
C ARG A 97 -3.67 13.83 12.92
N THR A 98 -3.21 12.68 13.41
CA THR A 98 -2.67 11.63 12.58
C THR A 98 -3.38 10.32 12.88
N ALA A 99 -3.32 9.39 11.91
CA ALA A 99 -3.88 8.07 12.10
C ALA A 99 -3.02 7.08 11.33
N ALA A 100 -2.67 5.99 11.99
CA ALA A 100 -1.91 4.92 11.35
C ALA A 100 -2.84 3.73 11.16
N GLY A 101 -2.72 3.07 10.01
CA GLY A 101 -3.50 1.89 9.73
C GLY A 101 -2.79 0.62 10.19
N GLU A 102 -3.51 -0.49 10.13
CA GLU A 102 -2.94 -1.79 10.44
C GLU A 102 -1.94 -2.18 9.38
N ALA A 103 -0.84 -2.80 9.84
CA ALA A 103 0.18 -3.29 8.91
C ALA A 103 -0.29 -4.61 8.29
N THR A 104 -0.04 -4.76 7.01
CA THR A 104 -0.39 -5.97 6.27
C THR A 104 0.82 -6.46 5.51
N ARG A 105 1.05 -7.76 5.56
CA ARG A 105 2.16 -8.37 4.85
C ARG A 105 1.70 -8.82 3.47
N VAL A 106 2.54 -8.56 2.48
CA VAL A 106 2.30 -8.96 1.10
C VAL A 106 3.55 -9.64 0.59
N PHE A 107 3.39 -10.80 -0.04
CA PHE A 107 4.52 -11.52 -0.59
C PHE A 107 4.78 -11.06 -2.02
N ILE A 108 6.01 -10.65 -2.28
CA ILE A 108 6.47 -10.25 -3.60
C ILE A 108 7.35 -11.37 -4.12
N TRP A 109 7.00 -11.91 -5.28
CA TRP A 109 7.67 -13.07 -5.85
C TRP A 109 8.89 -12.66 -6.63
N GLU A 110 9.83 -13.58 -6.74
CA GLU A 110 10.97 -13.39 -7.63
C GLU A 110 10.57 -13.84 -9.03
N GLU A 111 10.90 -13.02 -10.02
CA GLU A 111 10.57 -13.35 -11.40
C GLU A 111 11.24 -14.68 -11.77
N GLY A 112 10.48 -15.53 -12.45
CA GLY A 112 11.01 -16.82 -12.88
C GLY A 112 10.85 -17.93 -11.87
N ARG A 113 10.14 -17.68 -10.79
CA ARG A 113 9.99 -18.70 -9.73
C ARG A 113 8.58 -19.21 -9.58
#